data_90676863e61fd1214cc86a12d37b2bfd
#
_entry.id   90676863e61fd1214cc86a12d37b2bfd
#
_cell.length_a   1.000
_cell.length_b   1.000
_cell.length_c   1.000
_cell.angle_alpha   90.00
_cell.angle_beta   90.00
_cell.angle_gamma   90.00
#
_symmetry.space_group_name_H-M   'P 1'
#
loop_
_entity.id
_entity.type
_entity.pdbx_description
1 polymer ?
#
loop_
_entity_poly.entity_id
_entity_poly.type
_entity_poly.pdbx_seq_one_letter_code
_entity_poly.pdbx_strand_id
1 'polypeptide(L)'
;YTARVEQQFAQMKNKKAKAFSTAFRKALTGYKQELDKQVHETPYGIPYRPHIWGAGWDIQRFGFQHYFLTTAYPEIFPKAPVFNALNFILGCHPGSNQASFASGVGAQSATVGYGLNRADWSYIPGGVISGTALIRPDFPELLTFPFLWQQTEYVLGGGSSHYMFLVLAAEQLLKQ
;
A
#
# COMPACT_ATOMS: atom_id res chain seq x y z
N TYR A 1 -11.60 8.10 -11.75
CA TYR A 1 -12.26 8.69 -12.93
C TYR A 1 -12.95 7.61 -13.76
N THR A 2 -12.25 6.58 -14.20
CA THR A 2 -12.76 5.51 -15.07
C THR A 2 -13.95 4.74 -14.47
N ALA A 3 -13.96 4.50 -13.16
CA ALA A 3 -15.08 3.87 -12.47
C ALA A 3 -16.39 4.66 -12.60
N ARG A 4 -16.33 6.00 -12.45
CA ARG A 4 -17.50 6.85 -12.63
C ARG A 4 -18.03 6.82 -14.06
N VAL A 5 -17.13 6.81 -15.05
CA VAL A 5 -17.50 6.70 -16.47
C VAL A 5 -18.15 5.34 -16.75
N GLU A 6 -17.60 4.25 -16.22
CA GLU A 6 -18.18 2.92 -16.35
C GLU A 6 -19.59 2.84 -15.76
N GLN A 7 -19.78 3.36 -14.55
CA GLN A 7 -21.09 3.39 -13.90
C GLN A 7 -22.13 4.17 -14.70
N GLN A 8 -21.75 5.29 -15.31
CA GLN A 8 -22.63 6.03 -16.21
C GLN A 8 -22.95 5.22 -17.48
N PHE A 9 -21.94 4.59 -18.07
CA PHE A 9 -22.12 3.78 -19.28
C PHE A 9 -22.99 2.53 -19.03
N ALA A 10 -22.89 1.93 -17.85
CA ALA A 10 -23.73 0.80 -17.47
C ALA A 10 -25.23 1.15 -17.47
N GLN A 11 -25.58 2.41 -17.19
CA GLN A 11 -26.97 2.90 -17.16
C GLN A 11 -27.48 3.33 -18.55
N MET A 12 -26.59 3.50 -19.52
CA MET A 12 -26.99 3.94 -20.86
C MET A 12 -27.62 2.81 -21.68
N LYS A 13 -28.68 3.12 -22.42
CA LYS A 13 -29.30 2.16 -23.37
C LYS A 13 -28.51 1.98 -24.69
N ASN A 14 -27.25 2.36 -24.70
CA ASN A 14 -26.37 2.32 -25.87
C ASN A 14 -25.56 1.01 -25.89
N LYS A 15 -25.59 0.30 -27.04
CA LYS A 15 -24.90 -0.99 -27.22
C LYS A 15 -23.38 -0.88 -26.97
N LYS A 16 -22.73 0.20 -27.45
CA LYS A 16 -21.27 0.40 -27.25
C LYS A 16 -20.95 0.67 -25.79
N ALA A 17 -21.75 1.47 -25.08
CA ALA A 17 -21.58 1.75 -23.67
C ALA A 17 -21.72 0.47 -22.82
N LYS A 18 -22.70 -0.37 -23.12
CA LYS A 18 -22.86 -1.68 -22.45
C LYS A 18 -21.70 -2.62 -22.74
N ALA A 19 -21.21 -2.67 -23.97
CA ALA A 19 -20.05 -3.49 -24.32
C ALA A 19 -18.79 -3.05 -23.56
N PHE A 20 -18.57 -1.73 -23.44
CA PHE A 20 -17.49 -1.18 -22.62
C PHE A 20 -17.62 -1.59 -21.16
N SER A 21 -18.78 -1.39 -20.54
CA SER A 21 -19.01 -1.77 -19.14
C SER A 21 -18.74 -3.25 -18.89
N THR A 22 -19.24 -4.12 -19.77
CA THR A 22 -19.00 -5.57 -19.68
C THR A 22 -17.52 -5.91 -19.78
N ALA A 23 -16.81 -5.34 -20.75
CA ALA A 23 -15.37 -5.57 -20.92
C ALA A 23 -14.56 -5.05 -19.74
N PHE A 24 -14.91 -3.87 -19.22
CA PHE A 24 -14.25 -3.26 -18.08
C PHE A 24 -14.44 -4.10 -16.79
N ARG A 25 -15.66 -4.55 -16.50
CA ARG A 25 -15.94 -5.42 -15.34
C ARG A 25 -15.23 -6.77 -15.45
N LYS A 26 -15.15 -7.34 -16.65
CA LYS A 26 -14.32 -8.54 -16.88
C LYS A 26 -12.85 -8.30 -16.57
N ALA A 27 -12.30 -7.15 -16.99
CA ALA A 27 -10.93 -6.78 -16.69
C ALA A 27 -10.71 -6.58 -15.17
N LEU A 28 -11.65 -5.95 -14.44
CA LEU A 28 -11.60 -5.82 -12.98
C LEU A 28 -11.58 -7.19 -12.28
N THR A 29 -12.41 -8.14 -12.74
CA THR A 29 -12.39 -9.50 -12.19
C THR A 29 -11.06 -10.21 -12.43
N GLY A 30 -10.49 -10.08 -13.63
CA GLY A 30 -9.16 -10.61 -13.92
C GLY A 30 -8.06 -9.98 -13.07
N TYR A 31 -8.11 -8.67 -12.88
CA TYR A 31 -7.20 -7.95 -11.99
C TYR A 31 -7.33 -8.43 -10.54
N LYS A 32 -8.56 -8.63 -10.06
CA LYS A 32 -8.81 -9.16 -8.71
C LYS A 32 -8.18 -10.56 -8.53
N GLN A 33 -8.32 -11.43 -9.51
CA GLN A 33 -7.71 -12.77 -9.46
C GLN A 33 -6.18 -12.70 -9.35
N GLU A 34 -5.55 -11.79 -10.09
CA GLU A 34 -4.10 -11.58 -10.00
C GLU A 34 -3.69 -11.00 -8.64
N LEU A 35 -4.46 -10.07 -8.08
CA LEU A 35 -4.24 -9.56 -6.73
C LEU A 35 -4.36 -10.66 -5.67
N ASP A 36 -5.38 -11.50 -5.74
CA ASP A 36 -5.57 -12.60 -4.81
C ASP A 36 -4.40 -13.57 -4.82
N LYS A 37 -3.91 -13.91 -6.01
CA LYS A 37 -2.73 -14.73 -6.16
C LYS A 37 -1.51 -14.12 -5.46
N GLN A 38 -1.26 -12.82 -5.69
CA GLN A 38 -0.14 -12.11 -5.06
C GLN A 38 -0.28 -12.01 -3.54
N VAL A 39 -1.49 -11.79 -3.02
CA VAL A 39 -1.78 -11.77 -1.59
C VAL A 39 -1.45 -13.12 -0.92
N HIS A 40 -1.73 -14.23 -1.59
CA HIS A 40 -1.36 -15.55 -1.07
C HIS A 40 0.14 -15.85 -1.12
N GLU A 41 0.88 -15.14 -1.93
CA GLU A 41 2.34 -15.28 -2.03
C GLU A 41 3.11 -14.43 -1.00
N THR A 42 2.44 -13.54 -0.28
CA THR A 42 3.07 -12.65 0.71
C THR A 42 2.52 -12.89 2.11
N PRO A 43 3.38 -12.91 3.13
CA PRO A 43 2.96 -12.90 4.51
C PRO A 43 2.06 -11.77 4.85
N TYR A 44 1.29 -11.34 5.42
CA TYR A 44 0.55 -10.09 5.76
C TYR A 44 -0.52 -9.64 4.75
N GLY A 45 -0.80 -10.46 3.74
CA GLY A 45 -1.92 -10.24 2.85
C GLY A 45 -1.82 -8.96 2.01
N ILE A 46 -0.61 -8.58 1.63
CA ILE A 46 -0.37 -7.48 0.69
C ILE A 46 0.10 -8.02 -0.66
N PRO A 47 -0.46 -7.57 -1.78
CA PRO A 47 0.02 -7.92 -3.10
C PRO A 47 1.25 -7.07 -3.44
N TYR A 48 2.41 -7.57 -3.13
CA TYR A 48 3.67 -6.90 -3.38
C TYR A 48 4.64 -7.82 -4.11
N ARG A 49 5.30 -7.30 -5.12
CA ARG A 49 6.44 -7.96 -5.78
C ARG A 49 7.73 -7.38 -5.23
N PRO A 50 8.76 -8.22 -4.97
CA PRO A 50 10.05 -7.73 -4.55
C PRO A 50 10.56 -6.63 -5.49
N HIS A 51 11.03 -5.54 -4.91
CA HIS A 51 11.57 -4.40 -5.62
C HIS A 51 12.88 -3.98 -4.94
N ILE A 52 13.80 -3.39 -5.70
CA ILE A 52 15.11 -3.00 -5.17
C ILE A 52 15.00 -1.91 -4.10
N TRP A 53 13.95 -1.11 -4.16
CA TRP A 53 13.81 0.08 -3.32
C TRP A 53 12.36 0.57 -3.30
N GLY A 54 11.95 1.22 -2.21
CA GLY A 54 10.65 1.88 -2.16
C GLY A 54 9.46 0.99 -1.83
N ALA A 55 9.67 -0.14 -1.16
CA ALA A 55 8.60 -1.07 -0.78
C ALA A 55 7.45 -0.38 -0.03
N GLY A 56 7.79 0.53 0.89
CA GLY A 56 6.79 1.27 1.65
C GLY A 56 5.91 2.15 0.76
N TRP A 57 6.48 2.75 -0.25
CA TRP A 57 5.71 3.56 -1.21
C TRP A 57 4.74 2.72 -2.01
N ASP A 58 5.19 1.57 -2.50
CA ASP A 58 4.36 0.70 -3.30
C ASP A 58 3.21 0.11 -2.49
N ILE A 59 3.44 -0.23 -1.23
CA ILE A 59 2.40 -0.72 -0.33
C ILE A 59 1.38 0.37 0.01
N GLN A 60 1.84 1.58 0.32
CA GLN A 60 0.95 2.73 0.55
C GLN A 60 0.11 3.04 -0.69
N ARG A 61 0.75 3.11 -1.85
CA ARG A 61 0.09 3.35 -3.14
C ARG A 61 -0.94 2.28 -3.43
N PHE A 62 -0.61 1.02 -3.22
CA PHE A 62 -1.56 -0.08 -3.34
C PHE A 62 -2.77 0.13 -2.42
N GLY A 63 -2.55 0.42 -1.14
CA GLY A 63 -3.63 0.58 -0.18
C GLY A 63 -4.62 1.68 -0.58
N PHE A 64 -4.13 2.87 -0.95
CA PHE A 64 -5.04 3.94 -1.34
C PHE A 64 -5.71 3.70 -2.70
N GLN A 65 -5.04 3.06 -3.66
CA GLN A 65 -5.67 2.67 -4.93
C GLN A 65 -6.77 1.63 -4.70
N HIS A 66 -6.53 0.69 -3.79
CA HIS A 66 -7.52 -0.32 -3.43
C HIS A 66 -8.75 0.29 -2.75
N TYR A 67 -8.60 1.38 -2.01
CA TYR A 67 -9.72 2.14 -1.47
C TYR A 67 -10.70 2.60 -2.56
N PHE A 68 -10.20 3.10 -3.68
CA PHE A 68 -11.08 3.47 -4.79
C PHE A 68 -11.77 2.27 -5.42
N LEU A 69 -11.09 1.13 -5.50
CA LEU A 69 -11.67 -0.10 -6.04
C LEU A 69 -12.77 -0.64 -5.12
N THR A 70 -12.50 -0.74 -3.83
CA THR A 70 -13.51 -1.24 -2.86
C THR A 70 -14.70 -0.29 -2.72
N THR A 71 -14.49 1.02 -2.87
CA THR A 71 -15.57 2.00 -2.85
C THR A 71 -16.43 1.95 -4.10
N ALA A 72 -15.82 1.74 -5.27
CA ALA A 72 -16.54 1.73 -6.54
C ALA A 72 -17.17 0.37 -6.88
N TYR A 73 -16.55 -0.72 -6.43
CA TYR A 73 -16.93 -2.11 -6.74
C TYR A 73 -16.79 -3.00 -5.49
N PRO A 74 -17.56 -2.74 -4.43
CA PRO A 74 -17.45 -3.49 -3.16
C PRO A 74 -17.77 -4.98 -3.32
N GLU A 75 -18.56 -5.34 -4.34
CA GLU A 75 -18.88 -6.72 -4.68
C GLU A 75 -17.68 -7.51 -5.24
N ILE A 76 -16.66 -6.82 -5.72
CA ILE A 76 -15.44 -7.43 -6.30
C ILE A 76 -14.26 -7.29 -5.35
N PHE A 77 -14.09 -6.12 -4.74
CA PHE A 77 -12.91 -5.76 -3.96
C PHE A 77 -13.25 -5.60 -2.47
N PRO A 78 -12.75 -6.48 -1.59
CA PRO A 78 -12.96 -6.36 -0.14
C PRO A 78 -12.18 -5.20 0.47
N LYS A 79 -12.58 -4.74 1.66
CA LYS A 79 -11.91 -3.66 2.41
C LYS A 79 -10.55 -4.08 3.01
N ALA A 80 -10.39 -5.36 3.33
CA ALA A 80 -9.24 -5.86 4.08
C ALA A 80 -7.86 -5.46 3.53
N PRO A 81 -7.59 -5.45 2.21
CA PRO A 81 -6.29 -5.05 1.68
C PRO A 81 -5.89 -3.60 2.00
N VAL A 82 -6.85 -2.69 2.18
CA VAL A 82 -6.56 -1.31 2.61
C VAL A 82 -5.97 -1.30 4.02
N PHE A 83 -6.59 -2.05 4.93
CA PHE A 83 -6.13 -2.16 6.32
C PHE A 83 -4.82 -2.94 6.42
N ASN A 84 -4.64 -4.01 5.64
CA ASN A 84 -3.39 -4.76 5.59
C ASN A 84 -2.22 -3.88 5.15
N ALA A 85 -2.43 -3.04 4.13
CA ALA A 85 -1.42 -2.08 3.68
C ALA A 85 -1.07 -1.06 4.78
N LEU A 86 -2.06 -0.50 5.45
CA LEU A 86 -1.83 0.43 6.56
C LEU A 86 -1.11 -0.25 7.73
N ASN A 87 -1.55 -1.43 8.14
CA ASN A 87 -0.93 -2.20 9.22
C ASN A 87 0.53 -2.52 8.92
N PHE A 88 0.83 -2.91 7.68
CA PHE A 88 2.21 -3.15 7.26
C PHE A 88 3.08 -1.91 7.44
N ILE A 89 2.61 -0.75 7.01
CA ILE A 89 3.32 0.53 7.16
C ILE A 89 3.53 0.90 8.63
N LEU A 90 2.62 0.50 9.51
CA LEU A 90 2.69 0.78 10.94
C LEU A 90 3.51 -0.24 11.75
N GLY A 91 4.15 -1.21 11.10
CA GLY A 91 5.06 -2.16 11.73
C GLY A 91 4.55 -3.61 11.81
N CYS A 92 3.36 -3.92 11.31
CA CYS A 92 2.88 -5.29 11.18
C CYS A 92 3.50 -5.96 9.95
N HIS A 93 4.78 -6.28 10.03
CA HIS A 93 5.56 -6.94 9.00
C HIS A 93 6.49 -8.01 9.59
N PRO A 94 7.17 -8.84 8.78
CA PRO A 94 7.94 -9.99 9.28
C PRO A 94 9.08 -9.63 10.24
N GLY A 95 9.43 -10.58 11.08
CA GLY A 95 10.60 -10.55 11.95
C GLY A 95 10.38 -9.83 13.26
N SER A 96 11.47 -9.62 14.00
CA SER A 96 11.48 -8.91 15.28
C SER A 96 11.47 -7.38 15.13
N ASN A 97 11.72 -6.89 13.93
CA ASN A 97 11.68 -5.47 13.62
C ASN A 97 10.24 -5.01 13.43
N GLN A 98 9.75 -4.22 14.37
CA GLN A 98 8.41 -3.64 14.33
C GLN A 98 8.44 -2.14 13.97
N ALA A 99 9.46 -1.70 13.27
CA ALA A 99 9.59 -0.30 12.91
C ALA A 99 8.47 0.14 11.95
N SER A 100 7.77 1.20 12.33
CA SER A 100 6.82 1.88 11.48
C SER A 100 7.56 2.67 10.40
N PHE A 101 7.03 2.64 9.19
CA PHE A 101 7.53 3.45 8.09
C PHE A 101 7.14 4.92 8.24
N ALA A 102 6.16 5.21 9.09
CA ALA A 102 5.77 6.57 9.46
C ALA A 102 6.25 6.88 10.89
N SER A 103 7.09 7.89 11.04
CA SER A 103 7.65 8.27 12.33
C SER A 103 6.60 8.89 13.26
N GLY A 104 6.65 8.51 14.53
CA GLY A 104 5.73 9.00 15.57
C GLY A 104 4.44 8.21 15.71
N VAL A 105 4.23 7.20 14.88
CA VAL A 105 3.06 6.30 14.93
C VAL A 105 3.51 4.85 14.72
N GLY A 106 2.63 3.89 15.06
CA GLY A 106 2.96 2.47 14.98
C GLY A 106 3.75 1.98 16.18
N ALA A 107 4.33 0.78 16.10
CA ALA A 107 4.98 0.11 17.22
C ALA A 107 6.34 0.74 17.59
N GLN A 108 7.13 1.09 16.59
CA GLN A 108 8.44 1.72 16.75
C GLN A 108 8.73 2.62 15.56
N SER A 109 9.14 3.86 15.80
CA SER A 109 9.50 4.78 14.73
C SER A 109 10.80 4.38 14.04
N ALA A 110 10.84 4.45 12.72
CA ALA A 110 12.11 4.45 12.00
C ALA A 110 12.87 5.74 12.30
N THR A 111 14.19 5.62 12.53
CA THR A 111 15.06 6.73 12.90
C THR A 111 16.23 6.93 11.95
N VAL A 112 16.25 6.20 10.86
CA VAL A 112 17.32 6.26 9.85
C VAL A 112 16.89 7.14 8.71
N GLY A 113 17.61 8.23 8.52
CA GLY A 113 17.49 9.10 7.36
C GLY A 113 18.47 8.73 6.26
N TYR A 114 18.29 9.32 5.10
CA TYR A 114 19.19 9.20 3.96
C TYR A 114 20.18 10.37 3.90
N GLY A 115 21.27 10.19 3.20
CA GLY A 115 22.28 11.24 3.03
C GLY A 115 23.06 11.55 4.30
N LEU A 116 23.20 12.82 4.62
CA LEU A 116 24.00 13.30 5.77
C LEU A 116 23.45 12.83 7.12
N ASN A 117 22.16 12.60 7.22
CA ASN A 117 21.51 12.17 8.45
C ASN A 117 21.61 10.67 8.71
N ARG A 118 22.15 9.94 7.78
CA ARG A 118 22.18 8.48 7.80
C ARG A 118 22.96 7.89 8.99
N ALA A 119 24.02 8.56 9.39
CA ALA A 119 24.88 8.10 10.49
C ALA A 119 24.34 8.43 11.88
N ASP A 120 23.42 9.38 11.98
CA ASP A 120 23.03 10.00 13.24
C ASP A 120 21.70 9.48 13.79
N TRP A 121 21.10 8.47 13.14
CA TRP A 121 19.81 7.92 13.59
C TRP A 121 18.74 9.00 13.75
N SER A 122 18.70 9.91 12.83
CA SER A 122 17.82 11.08 12.88
C SER A 122 16.35 10.68 12.96
N TYR A 123 15.66 11.28 13.90
CA TYR A 123 14.23 11.18 14.02
C TYR A 123 13.58 12.43 13.43
N ILE A 124 12.71 12.23 12.45
CA ILE A 124 11.91 13.31 11.84
C ILE A 124 10.44 13.04 12.18
N PRO A 125 9.81 13.82 13.05
CA PRO A 125 8.41 13.65 13.40
C PRO A 125 7.50 13.73 12.15
N GLY A 126 6.65 12.75 11.96
CA GLY A 126 5.78 12.67 10.79
C GLY A 126 6.49 12.38 9.47
N GLY A 127 7.79 12.08 9.52
CA GLY A 127 8.53 11.62 8.33
C GLY A 127 8.05 10.24 7.91
N VAL A 128 8.00 9.99 6.60
CA VAL A 128 7.65 8.69 6.04
C VAL A 128 8.85 8.19 5.25
N ILE A 129 9.34 7.00 5.59
CA ILE A 129 10.45 6.39 4.86
C ILE A 129 9.94 5.65 3.62
N SER A 130 10.78 5.60 2.59
CA SER A 130 10.47 4.87 1.35
C SER A 130 10.39 3.36 1.57
N GLY A 131 11.12 2.87 2.55
CA GLY A 131 11.36 1.44 2.74
C GLY A 131 12.39 0.88 1.77
N THR A 132 12.92 -0.29 2.12
CA THR A 132 13.89 -1.03 1.32
C THR A 132 13.18 -2.01 0.37
N ALA A 133 13.94 -2.88 -0.28
CA ALA A 133 13.42 -4.00 -1.04
C ALA A 133 12.77 -5.04 -0.12
N LEU A 134 11.76 -5.72 -0.62
CA LEU A 134 11.20 -6.90 0.02
C LEU A 134 11.59 -8.14 -0.78
N ILE A 135 12.50 -8.93 -0.27
CA ILE A 135 13.04 -10.12 -0.91
C ILE A 135 12.36 -11.36 -0.33
N ARG A 136 11.81 -12.19 -1.20
CA ARG A 136 11.18 -13.45 -0.78
C ARG A 136 12.23 -14.54 -0.50
N PRO A 137 11.82 -15.55 0.30
CA PRO A 137 10.49 -15.73 0.90
C PRO A 137 10.25 -14.94 2.18
N ASP A 138 11.28 -14.58 2.92
CA ASP A 138 11.15 -14.21 4.33
C ASP A 138 11.34 -12.72 4.61
N PHE A 139 11.47 -11.92 3.57
CA PHE A 139 11.77 -10.49 3.70
C PHE A 139 12.94 -10.21 4.66
N PRO A 140 14.12 -10.80 4.41
CA PRO A 140 15.23 -10.77 5.36
C PRO A 140 15.68 -9.34 5.71
N GLU A 141 15.43 -8.39 4.84
CA GLU A 141 15.70 -6.97 5.05
C GLU A 141 14.87 -6.34 6.16
N LEU A 142 13.79 -6.97 6.58
CA LEU A 142 12.95 -6.52 7.70
C LEU A 142 13.22 -7.27 9.01
N LEU A 143 14.02 -8.33 8.99
CA LEU A 143 14.21 -9.19 10.15
C LEU A 143 15.06 -8.54 11.24
N THR A 144 16.01 -7.70 10.87
CA THR A 144 16.94 -7.09 11.80
C THR A 144 16.98 -5.57 11.66
N PHE A 145 16.47 -4.89 12.66
CA PHE A 145 16.62 -3.44 12.78
C PHE A 145 18.00 -3.13 13.42
N PRO A 146 18.74 -2.16 12.93
CA PRO A 146 18.42 -1.24 11.82
C PRO A 146 19.09 -1.61 10.50
N PHE A 147 19.66 -2.78 10.38
CA PHE A 147 20.66 -3.11 9.35
C PHE A 147 20.21 -2.76 7.92
N LEU A 148 19.09 -3.26 7.49
CA LEU A 148 18.62 -3.01 6.11
C LEU A 148 17.87 -1.68 5.96
N TRP A 149 17.51 -1.06 7.05
CA TRP A 149 16.95 0.28 7.06
C TRP A 149 17.94 1.37 6.64
N GLN A 150 19.21 1.06 6.54
CA GLN A 150 20.22 1.98 6.00
C GLN A 150 19.95 2.40 4.56
N GLN A 151 19.18 1.62 3.84
CA GLN A 151 18.77 1.92 2.46
C GLN A 151 17.44 2.69 2.39
N THR A 152 16.90 3.07 3.52
CA THR A 152 15.66 3.85 3.58
C THR A 152 15.96 5.33 3.64
N GLU A 153 15.02 6.13 3.23
CA GLU A 153 15.09 7.57 3.32
C GLU A 153 13.76 8.15 3.75
N TYR A 154 13.80 9.24 4.47
CA TYR A 154 12.61 10.03 4.72
C TYR A 154 12.19 10.75 3.44
N VAL A 155 10.91 10.65 3.14
CA VAL A 155 10.33 11.30 1.97
C VAL A 155 9.18 12.18 2.41
N LEU A 156 9.31 13.43 2.08
CA LEU A 156 8.33 14.46 2.44
C LEU A 156 7.30 14.72 1.33
N GLY A 157 7.51 14.16 0.14
CA GLY A 157 6.63 14.38 -1.02
C GLY A 157 5.60 13.27 -1.20
N GLY A 158 5.75 12.49 -2.26
CA GLY A 158 4.80 11.45 -2.65
C GLY A 158 4.50 10.40 -1.59
N GLY A 159 5.51 9.98 -0.81
CA GLY A 159 5.32 9.00 0.27
C GLY A 159 4.39 9.51 1.36
N SER A 160 4.63 10.73 1.86
CA SER A 160 3.79 11.32 2.91
C SER A 160 2.35 11.53 2.45
N SER A 161 2.14 11.98 1.22
CA SER A 161 0.78 12.17 0.69
C SER A 161 0.03 10.84 0.52
N HIS A 162 0.72 9.78 0.09
CA HIS A 162 0.13 8.44 0.00
C HIS A 162 -0.26 7.91 1.38
N TYR A 163 0.60 8.09 2.38
CA TYR A 163 0.32 7.68 3.75
C TYR A 163 -0.87 8.42 4.34
N MET A 164 -0.89 9.76 4.24
CA MET A 164 -2.02 10.57 4.72
C MET A 164 -3.34 10.14 4.08
N PHE A 165 -3.33 9.93 2.76
CA PHE A 165 -4.51 9.46 2.05
C PHE A 165 -4.95 8.06 2.52
N LEU A 166 -3.99 7.15 2.72
CA LEU A 166 -4.28 5.78 3.17
C LEU A 166 -4.91 5.77 4.58
N VAL A 167 -4.42 6.60 5.50
CA VAL A 167 -4.99 6.75 6.84
C VAL A 167 -6.44 7.25 6.76
N LEU A 168 -6.69 8.32 6.00
CA LEU A 168 -8.03 8.87 5.81
C LEU A 168 -8.97 7.88 5.13
N ALA A 169 -8.46 7.11 4.16
CA ALA A 169 -9.22 6.07 3.49
C ALA A 169 -9.63 4.94 4.47
N ALA A 170 -8.69 4.49 5.31
CA ALA A 170 -8.96 3.49 6.33
C ALA A 170 -9.99 3.99 7.36
N GLU A 171 -9.83 5.22 7.85
CA GLU A 171 -10.80 5.86 8.75
C GLU A 171 -12.21 5.91 8.12
N GLN A 172 -12.30 6.31 6.86
CA GLN A 172 -13.58 6.38 6.15
C GLN A 172 -14.24 5.00 6.00
N LEU A 173 -13.45 3.94 5.78
CA LEU A 173 -13.97 2.57 5.66
C LEU A 173 -14.45 2.00 7.01
N LEU A 174 -13.90 2.46 8.14
CA LEU A 174 -14.36 2.08 9.48
C LEU A 174 -15.72 2.70 9.84
N LYS A 175 -16.11 3.79 9.20
CA LYS A 175 -17.39 4.48 9.42
C LYS A 175 -18.55 3.89 8.60
N GLN A 176 -18.26 2.96 7.69
CA GLN A 176 -19.22 2.27 6.83
C GLN A 176 -19.59 0.88 7.39
#